data_9d74de7887e1d3b879a1610abc474342
#
_entry.id   9d74de7887e1d3b879a1610abc474342
#
_cell.length_a   1.000
_cell.length_b   1.000
_cell.length_c   1.000
_cell.angle_alpha   90.00
_cell.angle_beta   90.00
_cell.angle_gamma   90.00
#
_symmetry.space_group_name_H-M   'P 1'
#
loop_
_entity.id
_entity.type
_entity.pdbx_description
1 polymer ?
#
loop_
_entity_poly.entity_id
_entity_poly.type
_entity_poly.pdbx_seq_one_letter_code
_entity_poly.pdbx_strand_id
1 'polypeptide(L)'
;MNEALKNILERNSHRNLVEPIPSKDEMEKVFQAALRAPDHAWLRPSSFIQISGDGLQKLSDIFVDFAEENFDDLTEERIEKYRNAPFRAPLIVVLVSTKKDHPKVPEMEQIISTGTAGQNIMLALSALGYGAIWRTGSFAFNNKISEKFGLNENQTIIGY
;
A
#
# COMPACT_ATOMS: atom_id res chain seq x y z
N MET A 1 11.83 -8.74 -27.53
CA MET A 1 11.73 -7.62 -26.59
C MET A 1 12.33 -8.08 -25.27
N ASN A 2 13.06 -7.20 -24.57
CA ASN A 2 13.66 -7.55 -23.27
C ASN A 2 12.55 -7.82 -22.23
N GLU A 3 12.71 -8.86 -21.40
CA GLU A 3 11.69 -9.30 -20.44
C GLU A 3 11.32 -8.20 -19.41
N ALA A 4 12.29 -7.38 -18.99
CA ALA A 4 12.01 -6.27 -18.08
C ALA A 4 11.09 -5.22 -18.72
N LEU A 5 11.35 -4.87 -19.99
CA LEU A 5 10.49 -3.93 -20.72
C LEU A 5 9.11 -4.53 -20.98
N LYS A 6 9.03 -5.82 -21.33
CA LYS A 6 7.77 -6.54 -21.48
C LYS A 6 6.92 -6.48 -20.22
N ASN A 7 7.52 -6.78 -19.05
CA ASN A 7 6.83 -6.72 -17.76
C ASN A 7 6.27 -5.32 -17.46
N ILE A 8 7.04 -4.25 -17.76
CA ILE A 8 6.56 -2.87 -17.57
C ILE A 8 5.36 -2.56 -18.47
N LEU A 9 5.39 -2.98 -19.74
CA LEU A 9 4.36 -2.70 -20.73
C LEU A 9 3.08 -3.53 -20.53
N GLU A 10 3.19 -4.74 -20.01
CA GLU A 10 2.07 -5.68 -19.85
C GLU A 10 1.42 -5.60 -18.45
N ARG A 11 2.11 -5.04 -17.44
CA ARG A 11 1.53 -4.91 -16.09
C ARG A 11 0.23 -4.09 -16.12
N ASN A 12 -0.82 -4.65 -15.56
CA ASN A 12 -2.12 -4.02 -15.42
C ASN A 12 -2.58 -3.95 -13.96
N SER A 13 -3.62 -3.14 -13.68
CA SER A 13 -4.30 -3.09 -12.40
C SER A 13 -5.51 -4.02 -12.40
N HIS A 14 -5.54 -4.99 -11.49
CA HIS A 14 -6.59 -6.00 -11.37
C HIS A 14 -7.48 -5.69 -10.16
N ARG A 15 -8.80 -5.53 -10.39
CA ARG A 15 -9.74 -5.08 -9.35
C ARG A 15 -10.12 -6.14 -8.34
N ASN A 16 -10.15 -7.41 -8.76
CA ASN A 16 -10.45 -8.57 -7.93
C ASN A 16 -9.28 -9.53 -8.01
N LEU A 17 -8.67 -9.77 -6.86
CA LEU A 17 -7.51 -10.63 -6.72
C LEU A 17 -7.90 -11.86 -5.89
N VAL A 18 -7.35 -13.01 -6.24
CA VAL A 18 -7.68 -14.30 -5.64
C VAL A 18 -6.42 -15.04 -5.21
N GLU A 19 -6.60 -16.05 -4.38
CA GLU A 19 -5.53 -17.00 -4.04
C GLU A 19 -4.94 -17.66 -5.33
N PRO A 20 -3.66 -18.11 -5.28
CA PRO A 20 -2.78 -18.06 -4.11
C PRO A 20 -2.11 -16.71 -3.89
N ILE A 21 -1.77 -16.40 -2.64
CA ILE A 21 -0.87 -15.30 -2.31
C ILE A 21 0.58 -15.71 -2.58
N PRO A 22 1.50 -14.74 -2.82
CA PRO A 22 2.93 -15.02 -2.88
C PRO A 22 3.43 -15.68 -1.59
N SER A 23 4.34 -16.63 -1.73
CA SER A 23 5.03 -17.25 -0.60
C SER A 23 5.89 -16.22 0.16
N LYS A 24 6.32 -16.57 1.38
CA LYS A 24 7.19 -15.70 2.18
C LYS A 24 8.50 -15.35 1.42
N ASP A 25 9.11 -16.32 0.75
CA ASP A 25 10.36 -16.12 0.01
C ASP A 25 10.16 -15.23 -1.22
N GLU A 26 9.00 -15.33 -1.88
CA GLU A 26 8.64 -14.43 -2.99
C GLU A 26 8.40 -13.01 -2.48
N MET A 27 7.65 -12.85 -1.37
CA MET A 27 7.42 -11.54 -0.78
C MET A 27 8.70 -10.88 -0.28
N GLU A 28 9.68 -11.65 0.21
CA GLU A 28 10.99 -11.09 0.55
C GLU A 28 11.70 -10.50 -0.68
N LYS A 29 11.67 -11.21 -1.81
CA LYS A 29 12.22 -10.69 -3.09
C LYS A 29 11.46 -9.45 -3.57
N VAL A 30 10.13 -9.43 -3.42
CA VAL A 30 9.29 -8.27 -3.74
C VAL A 30 9.70 -7.05 -2.90
N PHE A 31 9.91 -7.21 -1.59
CA PHE A 31 10.37 -6.11 -0.73
C PHE A 31 11.82 -5.71 -1.02
N GLN A 32 12.71 -6.65 -1.35
CA GLN A 32 14.06 -6.31 -1.81
C GLN A 32 14.03 -5.46 -3.09
N ALA A 33 13.12 -5.76 -4.03
CA ALA A 33 12.92 -4.94 -5.23
C ALA A 33 12.36 -3.54 -4.87
N ALA A 34 11.43 -3.46 -3.92
CA ALA A 34 10.91 -2.19 -3.41
C ALA A 34 12.01 -1.28 -2.86
N LEU A 35 12.95 -1.84 -2.12
CA LEU A 35 14.08 -1.12 -1.54
C LEU A 35 15.11 -0.61 -2.58
N ARG A 36 14.94 -0.95 -3.86
CA ARG A 36 15.74 -0.38 -4.96
C ARG A 36 15.17 0.93 -5.53
N ALA A 37 14.05 1.41 -4.97
CA ALA A 37 13.52 2.72 -5.33
C ALA A 37 14.56 3.83 -5.09
N PRO A 38 14.62 4.87 -5.95
CA PRO A 38 15.47 6.03 -5.72
C PRO A 38 15.16 6.68 -4.37
N ASP A 39 16.19 6.94 -3.60
CA ASP A 39 16.08 7.49 -2.24
C ASP A 39 17.14 8.58 -2.04
N HIS A 40 16.70 9.83 -2.05
CA HIS A 40 17.57 10.97 -1.88
C HIS A 40 18.14 11.00 -0.45
N ALA A 41 19.47 11.15 -0.35
CA ALA A 41 20.24 11.14 0.89
C ALA A 41 20.09 9.85 1.75
N TRP A 42 19.61 8.77 1.16
CA TRP A 42 19.45 7.47 1.84
C TRP A 42 18.61 7.55 3.12
N LEU A 43 17.56 8.36 3.08
CA LEU A 43 16.67 8.59 4.22
C LEU A 43 15.82 7.38 4.56
N ARG A 44 15.64 6.45 3.60
CA ARG A 44 14.84 5.23 3.77
C ARG A 44 13.45 5.52 4.33
N PRO A 45 12.64 6.31 3.61
CA PRO A 45 11.34 6.75 4.11
C PRO A 45 10.29 5.64 4.06
N SER A 46 10.52 4.59 3.28
CA SER A 46 9.51 3.58 2.98
C SER A 46 9.47 2.48 4.03
N SER A 47 8.28 2.15 4.50
CA SER A 47 7.98 0.93 5.23
C SER A 47 6.69 0.29 4.72
N PHE A 48 6.54 -1.01 4.97
CA PHE A 48 5.45 -1.81 4.42
C PHE A 48 4.80 -2.64 5.52
N ILE A 49 3.45 -2.62 5.59
CA ILE A 49 2.70 -3.48 6.49
C ILE A 49 1.96 -4.51 5.63
N GLN A 50 2.29 -5.78 5.79
CA GLN A 50 1.64 -6.87 5.09
C GLN A 50 0.46 -7.39 5.91
N ILE A 51 -0.72 -7.49 5.30
CA ILE A 51 -1.98 -7.91 5.91
C ILE A 51 -2.59 -9.05 5.10
N SER A 52 -2.88 -10.17 5.74
CA SER A 52 -3.56 -11.34 5.14
C SER A 52 -4.32 -12.13 6.22
N GLY A 53 -5.13 -13.11 5.80
CA GLY A 53 -5.91 -13.96 6.71
C GLY A 53 -6.77 -13.12 7.67
N ASP A 54 -6.71 -13.39 8.96
CA ASP A 54 -7.50 -12.67 10.00
C ASP A 54 -7.17 -11.17 10.07
N GLY A 55 -6.03 -10.75 9.53
CA GLY A 55 -5.67 -9.34 9.44
C GLY A 55 -6.58 -8.54 8.53
N LEU A 56 -7.19 -9.18 7.52
CA LEU A 56 -8.16 -8.52 6.62
C LEU A 56 -9.43 -8.10 7.36
N GLN A 57 -9.89 -8.91 8.33
CA GLN A 57 -11.02 -8.53 9.16
C GLN A 57 -10.69 -7.31 10.03
N LYS A 58 -9.51 -7.29 10.66
CA LYS A 58 -9.06 -6.13 11.44
C LYS A 58 -8.96 -4.86 10.58
N LEU A 59 -8.53 -4.99 9.33
CA LEU A 59 -8.49 -3.87 8.40
C LEU A 59 -9.90 -3.41 8.02
N SER A 60 -10.84 -4.34 7.85
CA SER A 60 -12.26 -4.04 7.63
C SER A 60 -12.83 -3.22 8.78
N ASP A 61 -12.59 -3.65 10.02
CA ASP A 61 -13.06 -2.96 11.23
C ASP A 61 -12.46 -1.54 11.30
N ILE A 62 -11.15 -1.39 11.04
CA ILE A 62 -10.50 -0.07 10.97
C ILE A 62 -11.16 0.85 9.94
N PHE A 63 -11.50 0.34 8.76
CA PHE A 63 -12.12 1.15 7.71
C PHE A 63 -13.55 1.58 8.07
N VAL A 64 -14.33 0.68 8.69
CA VAL A 64 -15.69 0.99 9.15
C VAL A 64 -15.63 2.02 10.27
N ASP A 65 -14.85 1.77 11.34
CA ASP A 65 -14.69 2.69 12.46
C ASP A 65 -14.25 4.09 12.02
N PHE A 66 -13.25 4.14 11.11
CA PHE A 66 -12.79 5.41 10.57
C PHE A 66 -13.90 6.14 9.80
N ALA A 67 -14.69 5.42 9.00
CA ALA A 67 -15.76 6.01 8.22
C ALA A 67 -16.89 6.54 9.13
N GLU A 68 -17.29 5.77 10.14
CA GLU A 68 -18.30 6.18 11.13
C GLU A 68 -17.90 7.41 11.94
N GLU A 69 -16.62 7.55 12.25
CA GLU A 69 -16.09 8.70 13.00
C GLU A 69 -15.89 9.97 12.15
N ASN A 70 -15.74 9.86 10.82
CA ASN A 70 -15.24 10.95 9.99
C ASN A 70 -16.09 11.31 8.77
N PHE A 71 -17.18 10.58 8.47
CA PHE A 71 -18.05 10.89 7.34
C PHE A 71 -19.49 11.18 7.81
N ASP A 72 -19.99 12.37 7.47
CA ASP A 72 -21.33 12.81 7.89
C ASP A 72 -22.47 12.09 7.14
N ASP A 73 -22.26 11.78 5.84
CA ASP A 73 -23.29 11.17 4.97
C ASP A 73 -23.04 9.66 4.78
N LEU A 74 -23.00 8.91 5.88
CA LEU A 74 -22.73 7.48 5.85
C LEU A 74 -24.02 6.67 5.72
N THR A 75 -24.25 6.12 4.54
CA THR A 75 -25.33 5.16 4.29
C THR A 75 -24.89 3.73 4.60
N GLU A 76 -25.85 2.83 4.88
CA GLU A 76 -25.57 1.41 5.09
C GLU A 76 -24.81 0.79 3.89
N GLU A 77 -25.16 1.17 2.67
CA GLU A 77 -24.46 0.73 1.46
C GLU A 77 -22.99 1.16 1.45
N ARG A 78 -22.68 2.39 1.91
CA ARG A 78 -21.29 2.87 2.00
C ARG A 78 -20.52 2.15 3.10
N ILE A 79 -21.14 1.89 4.25
CA ILE A 79 -20.53 1.10 5.33
C ILE A 79 -20.18 -0.29 4.82
N GLU A 80 -21.12 -0.97 4.16
CA GLU A 80 -20.91 -2.30 3.61
C GLU A 80 -19.80 -2.32 2.54
N LYS A 81 -19.72 -1.28 1.70
CA LYS A 81 -18.63 -1.10 0.75
C LYS A 81 -17.26 -0.99 1.42
N TYR A 82 -17.16 -0.28 2.54
CA TYR A 82 -15.91 -0.14 3.30
C TYR A 82 -15.56 -1.43 4.02
N ARG A 83 -16.55 -2.09 4.63
CA ARG A 83 -16.40 -3.41 5.26
C ARG A 83 -15.84 -4.44 4.29
N ASN A 84 -16.32 -4.46 3.06
CA ASN A 84 -15.90 -5.42 2.03
C ASN A 84 -14.63 -5.00 1.27
N ALA A 85 -14.13 -3.78 1.43
CA ALA A 85 -13.00 -3.29 0.67
C ALA A 85 -11.71 -4.13 0.85
N PRO A 86 -11.33 -4.58 2.05
CA PRO A 86 -10.14 -5.42 2.24
C PRO A 86 -10.23 -6.80 1.59
N PHE A 87 -11.43 -7.36 1.46
CA PHE A 87 -11.63 -8.73 0.93
C PHE A 87 -11.59 -8.83 -0.60
N ARG A 88 -11.24 -7.74 -1.30
CA ARG A 88 -11.00 -7.75 -2.75
C ARG A 88 -9.65 -8.33 -3.15
N ALA A 89 -8.80 -8.59 -2.18
CA ALA A 89 -7.52 -9.26 -2.34
C ALA A 89 -7.21 -10.12 -1.11
N PRO A 90 -6.61 -11.29 -1.28
CA PRO A 90 -6.21 -12.15 -0.16
C PRO A 90 -4.98 -11.62 0.59
N LEU A 91 -4.26 -10.67 0.01
CA LEU A 91 -3.08 -10.02 0.57
C LEU A 91 -3.13 -8.52 0.28
N ILE A 92 -2.89 -7.69 1.29
CA ILE A 92 -2.75 -6.25 1.18
C ILE A 92 -1.38 -5.84 1.71
N VAL A 93 -0.74 -4.91 1.00
CA VAL A 93 0.49 -4.25 1.45
C VAL A 93 0.20 -2.77 1.63
N VAL A 94 0.25 -2.28 2.88
CA VAL A 94 0.10 -0.87 3.20
C VAL A 94 1.43 -0.17 2.97
N LEU A 95 1.44 0.87 2.15
CA LEU A 95 2.61 1.68 1.86
C LEU A 95 2.67 2.86 2.83
N VAL A 96 3.68 2.90 3.67
CA VAL A 96 3.88 3.94 4.68
C VAL A 96 5.12 4.76 4.35
N SER A 97 4.94 6.06 4.20
CA SER A 97 6.04 7.03 4.09
C SER A 97 6.33 7.65 5.45
N THR A 98 7.58 7.59 5.89
CA THR A 98 8.04 8.19 7.13
C THR A 98 8.83 9.46 6.83
N LYS A 99 8.28 10.61 7.19
CA LYS A 99 8.96 11.89 7.09
C LYS A 99 10.16 11.92 8.03
N LYS A 100 11.30 12.31 7.47
CA LYS A 100 12.54 12.58 8.20
C LYS A 100 13.00 14.00 7.91
N ASP A 101 13.33 14.75 8.94
CA ASP A 101 13.84 16.11 8.78
C ASP A 101 15.21 16.07 8.12
N HIS A 102 15.33 16.81 7.00
CA HIS A 102 16.57 16.92 6.27
C HIS A 102 16.61 18.25 5.52
N PRO A 103 17.74 19.00 5.59
CA PRO A 103 17.81 20.38 5.05
C PRO A 103 17.68 20.47 3.54
N LYS A 104 17.88 19.39 2.81
CA LYS A 104 17.87 19.35 1.33
C LYS A 104 16.82 18.42 0.74
N VAL A 105 16.11 17.64 1.56
CA VAL A 105 15.15 16.66 1.07
C VAL A 105 13.77 16.96 1.65
N PRO A 106 12.90 17.62 0.90
CA PRO A 106 11.55 17.90 1.34
C PRO A 106 10.71 16.62 1.48
N GLU A 107 9.66 16.68 2.28
CA GLU A 107 8.74 15.56 2.52
C GLU A 107 8.17 14.97 1.23
N MET A 108 7.86 15.82 0.25
CA MET A 108 7.31 15.36 -1.03
C MET A 108 8.24 14.40 -1.77
N GLU A 109 9.55 14.61 -1.74
CA GLU A 109 10.51 13.69 -2.35
C GLU A 109 10.51 12.33 -1.64
N GLN A 110 10.31 12.31 -0.32
CA GLN A 110 10.23 11.09 0.47
C GLN A 110 8.95 10.31 0.16
N ILE A 111 7.83 11.01 -0.02
CA ILE A 111 6.55 10.41 -0.48
C ILE A 111 6.72 9.82 -1.88
N ILE A 112 7.34 10.54 -2.81
CA ILE A 112 7.61 10.06 -4.17
C ILE A 112 8.51 8.82 -4.14
N SER A 113 9.55 8.81 -3.31
CA SER A 113 10.41 7.64 -3.10
C SER A 113 9.60 6.41 -2.65
N THR A 114 8.70 6.58 -1.68
CA THR A 114 7.82 5.50 -1.22
C THR A 114 6.85 5.07 -2.32
N GLY A 115 6.33 6.01 -3.12
CA GLY A 115 5.50 5.71 -4.29
C GLY A 115 6.25 4.89 -5.34
N THR A 116 7.51 5.22 -5.59
CA THR A 116 8.38 4.47 -6.50
C THR A 116 8.65 3.06 -5.97
N ALA A 117 8.81 2.89 -4.64
CA ALA A 117 8.92 1.58 -4.02
C ALA A 117 7.64 0.75 -4.22
N GLY A 118 6.45 1.37 -4.10
CA GLY A 118 5.16 0.73 -4.40
C GLY A 118 5.06 0.27 -5.87
N GLN A 119 5.56 1.05 -6.82
CA GLN A 119 5.63 0.63 -8.22
C GLN A 119 6.57 -0.57 -8.40
N ASN A 120 7.72 -0.60 -7.70
CA ASN A 120 8.61 -1.74 -7.75
C ASN A 120 7.95 -3.02 -7.19
N ILE A 121 7.14 -2.91 -6.13
CA ILE A 121 6.33 -4.02 -5.60
C ILE A 121 5.42 -4.57 -6.70
N MET A 122 4.67 -3.70 -7.39
CA MET A 122 3.74 -4.13 -8.44
C MET A 122 4.46 -4.78 -9.62
N LEU A 123 5.62 -4.27 -10.03
CA LEU A 123 6.44 -4.86 -11.09
C LEU A 123 7.02 -6.21 -10.70
N ALA A 124 7.50 -6.35 -9.45
CA ALA A 124 8.03 -7.61 -8.95
C ALA A 124 6.94 -8.68 -8.86
N LEU A 125 5.75 -8.33 -8.35
CA LEU A 125 4.59 -9.23 -8.33
C LEU A 125 4.18 -9.65 -9.75
N SER A 126 4.12 -8.71 -10.70
CA SER A 126 3.82 -9.00 -12.10
C SER A 126 4.85 -9.97 -12.72
N ALA A 127 6.15 -9.77 -12.45
CA ALA A 127 7.20 -10.67 -12.92
C ALA A 127 7.12 -12.09 -12.34
N LEU A 128 6.53 -12.24 -11.15
CA LEU A 128 6.26 -13.52 -10.51
C LEU A 128 4.91 -14.13 -10.94
N GLY A 129 4.14 -13.47 -11.80
CA GLY A 129 2.85 -13.95 -12.31
C GLY A 129 1.64 -13.58 -11.44
N TYR A 130 1.81 -12.69 -10.45
CA TYR A 130 0.72 -12.20 -9.61
C TYR A 130 0.11 -10.89 -10.14
N GLY A 131 -1.20 -10.76 -9.98
CA GLY A 131 -1.89 -9.49 -10.17
C GLY A 131 -1.73 -8.55 -8.99
N ALA A 132 -1.81 -7.25 -9.24
CA ALA A 132 -1.81 -6.23 -8.19
C ALA A 132 -2.63 -5.01 -8.61
N ILE A 133 -3.00 -4.18 -7.63
CA ILE A 133 -3.60 -2.87 -7.83
C ILE A 133 -3.19 -1.95 -6.68
N TRP A 134 -2.85 -0.71 -6.98
CA TRP A 134 -2.67 0.33 -5.98
C TRP A 134 -4.00 1.07 -5.75
N ARG A 135 -4.38 1.20 -4.49
CA ARG A 135 -5.56 1.95 -4.07
C ARG A 135 -5.20 3.00 -3.05
N THR A 136 -5.95 4.09 -3.09
CA THR A 136 -5.86 5.21 -2.16
C THR A 136 -7.26 5.57 -1.63
N GLY A 137 -7.83 6.67 -2.06
CA GLY A 137 -9.14 7.16 -1.60
C GLY A 137 -9.06 7.78 -0.22
N SER A 138 -10.16 7.78 0.50
CA SER A 138 -10.30 8.43 1.81
C SER A 138 -9.48 7.78 2.92
N PHE A 139 -8.96 6.57 2.69
CA PHE A 139 -8.16 5.81 3.65
C PHE A 139 -6.63 5.99 3.45
N ALA A 140 -6.20 6.90 2.56
CA ALA A 140 -4.80 7.25 2.37
C ALA A 140 -4.60 8.76 2.54
N PHE A 141 -3.37 9.19 2.82
CA PHE A 141 -3.01 10.60 3.04
C PHE A 141 -3.82 11.29 4.15
N ASN A 142 -4.22 10.55 5.17
CA ASN A 142 -5.04 11.03 6.27
C ASN A 142 -4.43 10.58 7.60
N ASN A 143 -4.11 11.53 8.47
CA ASN A 143 -3.45 11.23 9.75
C ASN A 143 -4.35 10.38 10.67
N LYS A 144 -5.66 10.62 10.69
CA LYS A 144 -6.57 9.84 11.52
C LYS A 144 -6.61 8.35 11.18
N ILE A 145 -6.53 8.00 9.87
CA ILE A 145 -6.40 6.59 9.49
C ILE A 145 -5.03 6.03 9.87
N SER A 146 -3.96 6.82 9.74
CA SER A 146 -2.61 6.42 10.15
C SER A 146 -2.55 6.12 11.65
N GLU A 147 -3.21 6.90 12.50
CA GLU A 147 -3.34 6.68 13.95
C GLU A 147 -4.02 5.33 14.27
N LYS A 148 -5.06 4.95 13.53
CA LYS A 148 -5.72 3.63 13.70
C LYS A 148 -4.80 2.45 13.38
N PHE A 149 -3.75 2.66 12.59
CA PHE A 149 -2.66 1.70 12.36
C PHE A 149 -1.53 1.78 13.41
N GLY A 150 -1.65 2.64 14.41
CA GLY A 150 -0.61 2.87 15.42
C GLY A 150 0.62 3.61 14.87
N LEU A 151 0.47 4.31 13.75
CA LEU A 151 1.52 5.13 13.16
C LEU A 151 1.62 6.47 13.88
N ASN A 152 2.83 7.04 13.93
CA ASN A 152 3.06 8.35 14.53
C ASN A 152 2.84 9.49 13.51
N GLU A 153 2.89 10.75 13.98
CA GLU A 153 2.64 11.95 13.19
C GLU A 153 3.57 12.16 11.98
N ASN A 154 4.74 11.52 11.99
CA ASN A 154 5.69 11.57 10.88
C ASN A 154 5.45 10.46 9.84
N GLN A 155 4.45 9.62 10.04
CA GLN A 155 4.16 8.48 9.19
C GLN A 155 2.80 8.65 8.49
N THR A 156 2.81 8.53 7.19
CA THR A 156 1.62 8.68 6.36
C THR A 156 1.41 7.45 5.49
N ILE A 157 0.20 6.90 5.52
CA ILE A 157 -0.21 5.87 4.56
C ILE A 157 -0.43 6.54 3.21
N ILE A 158 0.30 6.10 2.18
CA ILE A 158 0.19 6.64 0.83
C ILE A 158 -0.58 5.71 -0.14
N GLY A 159 -0.97 4.54 0.32
CA GLY A 159 -1.78 3.59 -0.44
C GLY A 159 -1.71 2.17 0.09
N TYR A 160 -2.50 1.33 -0.55
CA TYR A 160 -2.71 -0.09 -0.24
C TYR A 160 -2.51 -0.94 -1.48
#